data_45f1f242e050d69a107c0cd254703858
#
_entry.id   45f1f242e050d69a107c0cd254703858
#
_cell.length_a   1.000
_cell.length_b   1.000
_cell.length_c   1.000
_cell.angle_alpha   90.00
_cell.angle_beta   90.00
_cell.angle_gamma   90.00
#
_symmetry.space_group_name_H-M   'P 1'
#
loop_
_entity.id
_entity.type
_entity.pdbx_description
1 polymer ?
#
loop_
_entity_poly.entity_id
_entity_poly.type
_entity_poly.pdbx_seq_one_letter_code
_entity_poly.pdbx_strand_id
1 'polypeptide(L)'
;FVVDPIFYPGGDIGDLAINGTVNDLACCGARPLYLTAGFILEEGLPLADLQRIVQSMKRAAERAGVQIVAGDTKVVERGKCDKLFINTSGIGIVPPGIRIAPDQATPGDVVICSGPIGLHGITILSARESLGFETDLKSDTASLNIMISELLHTIGEVHVLRDPTRGGVSGTLNEIAQDAGVDILLDEDALPIPEAVRAASEMLGLDPLYIANEGLVLVILPESRAEQALPLMRGFEESRQATVIGRITKQSGEQARVKMKTLYGNYRIIDMLSGEQLPRIC
;
A
#
# COMPACT_ATOMS: atom_id res chain seq x y z
N PHE A 1 6.72 -9.61 -6.16
CA PHE A 1 7.96 -10.20 -5.61
C PHE A 1 8.32 -9.51 -4.31
N VAL A 2 8.73 -10.28 -3.32
CA VAL A 2 9.25 -9.81 -2.03
C VAL A 2 10.67 -10.33 -1.83
N VAL A 3 11.52 -9.48 -1.23
CA VAL A 3 12.96 -9.67 -1.10
C VAL A 3 13.44 -9.33 0.32
N ASP A 4 14.75 -9.10 0.50
CA ASP A 4 15.36 -8.76 1.79
C ASP A 4 14.87 -7.38 2.35
N PRO A 5 14.72 -7.25 3.69
CA PRO A 5 14.97 -8.24 4.74
C PRO A 5 13.84 -9.26 4.88
N ILE A 6 14.19 -10.54 5.10
CA ILE A 6 13.19 -11.60 5.24
C ILE A 6 12.34 -11.48 6.52
N PHE A 7 12.85 -10.79 7.54
CA PHE A 7 12.14 -10.44 8.78
C PHE A 7 12.33 -8.97 9.10
N TYR A 8 11.27 -8.32 9.56
CA TYR A 8 11.29 -6.92 9.95
C TYR A 8 10.29 -6.67 11.11
N PRO A 9 10.37 -5.56 11.82
CA PRO A 9 9.39 -5.21 12.83
C PRO A 9 7.97 -5.15 12.26
N GLY A 10 7.06 -5.94 12.82
CA GLY A 10 5.66 -6.02 12.39
C GLY A 10 5.33 -7.12 11.39
N GLY A 11 6.32 -7.82 10.79
CA GLY A 11 6.05 -8.88 9.82
C GLY A 11 7.26 -9.61 9.27
N ASP A 12 7.04 -10.30 8.18
CA ASP A 12 8.05 -10.96 7.35
C ASP A 12 7.60 -11.02 5.88
N ILE A 13 8.51 -11.44 4.99
CA ILE A 13 8.19 -11.51 3.56
C ILE A 13 7.09 -12.53 3.21
N GLY A 14 6.77 -13.48 4.09
CA GLY A 14 5.65 -14.40 3.91
C GLY A 14 4.31 -13.71 4.07
N ASP A 15 4.16 -12.88 5.10
CA ASP A 15 3.00 -12.00 5.31
C ASP A 15 2.84 -11.03 4.14
N LEU A 16 3.94 -10.35 3.80
CA LEU A 16 3.98 -9.34 2.74
C LEU A 16 3.59 -9.92 1.38
N ALA A 17 4.12 -11.10 1.02
CA ALA A 17 3.83 -11.74 -0.27
C ALA A 17 2.34 -12.03 -0.45
N ILE A 18 1.66 -12.48 0.61
CA ILE A 18 0.22 -12.76 0.56
C ILE A 18 -0.58 -11.47 0.54
N ASN A 19 -0.31 -10.55 1.49
CA ASN A 19 -1.07 -9.32 1.64
C ASN A 19 -0.96 -8.44 0.38
N GLY A 20 0.23 -8.26 -0.19
CA GLY A 20 0.41 -7.45 -1.40
C GLY A 20 -0.43 -7.97 -2.58
N THR A 21 -0.37 -9.28 -2.88
CA THR A 21 -1.16 -9.84 -3.98
C THR A 21 -2.68 -9.79 -3.70
N VAL A 22 -3.08 -9.99 -2.45
CA VAL A 22 -4.49 -9.86 -2.04
C VAL A 22 -4.97 -8.42 -2.20
N ASN A 23 -4.14 -7.44 -1.81
CA ASN A 23 -4.46 -6.03 -1.91
C ASN A 23 -4.54 -5.55 -3.36
N ASP A 24 -3.61 -5.99 -4.23
CA ASP A 24 -3.67 -5.73 -5.68
C ASP A 24 -5.00 -6.18 -6.28
N LEU A 25 -5.43 -7.41 -5.97
CA LEU A 25 -6.71 -7.94 -6.44
C LEU A 25 -7.90 -7.16 -5.88
N ALA A 26 -7.88 -6.83 -4.59
CA ALA A 26 -8.94 -6.07 -3.94
C ALA A 26 -9.04 -4.65 -4.49
N CYS A 27 -7.90 -3.99 -4.78
CA CYS A 27 -7.86 -2.66 -5.38
C CYS A 27 -8.41 -2.63 -6.83
N CYS A 28 -8.45 -3.78 -7.51
CA CYS A 28 -9.18 -3.93 -8.76
C CYS A 28 -10.70 -4.15 -8.57
N GLY A 29 -11.22 -4.11 -7.34
CA GLY A 29 -12.60 -4.42 -7.00
C GLY A 29 -12.92 -5.92 -7.01
N ALA A 30 -11.90 -6.78 -7.07
CA ALA A 30 -12.08 -8.22 -7.07
C ALA A 30 -12.15 -8.78 -5.63
N ARG A 31 -12.91 -9.86 -5.46
CA ARG A 31 -12.80 -10.73 -4.29
C ARG A 31 -11.70 -11.75 -4.56
N PRO A 32 -10.55 -11.70 -3.86
CA PRO A 32 -9.48 -12.68 -4.03
C PRO A 32 -9.94 -14.10 -3.66
N LEU A 33 -9.47 -15.12 -4.39
CA LEU A 33 -9.84 -16.52 -4.16
C LEU A 33 -8.64 -17.44 -4.02
N TYR A 34 -7.77 -17.43 -5.03
CA TYR A 34 -6.67 -18.36 -5.16
C TYR A 34 -5.36 -17.64 -5.43
N LEU A 35 -4.30 -18.11 -4.81
CA LEU A 35 -2.94 -17.65 -5.03
C LEU A 35 -2.05 -18.81 -5.49
N THR A 36 -1.01 -18.46 -6.21
CA THR A 36 0.17 -19.32 -6.45
C THR A 36 1.40 -18.70 -5.79
N ALA A 37 2.36 -19.52 -5.37
CA ALA A 37 3.58 -19.04 -4.73
C ALA A 37 4.82 -19.74 -5.26
N GLY A 38 5.74 -18.98 -5.85
CA GLY A 38 7.05 -19.45 -6.27
C GLY A 38 8.13 -19.02 -5.27
N PHE A 39 9.07 -19.92 -4.97
CA PHE A 39 10.17 -19.70 -4.06
C PHE A 39 11.51 -19.88 -4.77
N ILE A 40 12.42 -18.92 -4.59
CA ILE A 40 13.83 -19.07 -4.93
C ILE A 40 14.60 -19.03 -3.61
N LEU A 41 15.21 -20.17 -3.24
CA LEU A 41 15.94 -20.36 -1.98
C LEU A 41 17.43 -20.33 -2.24
N GLU A 42 18.18 -19.57 -1.47
CA GLU A 42 19.62 -19.64 -1.48
C GLU A 42 20.10 -20.87 -0.68
N GLU A 43 21.08 -21.58 -1.21
CA GLU A 43 21.74 -22.70 -0.51
C GLU A 43 22.31 -22.23 0.83
N GLY A 44 21.90 -22.90 1.91
CA GLY A 44 22.30 -22.57 3.28
C GLY A 44 21.28 -21.74 4.06
N LEU A 45 20.13 -21.38 3.45
CA LEU A 45 19.01 -20.79 4.21
C LEU A 45 18.58 -21.75 5.34
N PRO A 46 18.54 -21.30 6.62
CA PRO A 46 18.08 -22.13 7.72
C PRO A 46 16.64 -22.61 7.51
N LEU A 47 16.40 -23.91 7.66
CA LEU A 47 15.04 -24.47 7.52
C LEU A 47 14.04 -23.88 8.53
N ALA A 48 14.52 -23.44 9.71
CA ALA A 48 13.69 -22.79 10.71
C ALA A 48 13.14 -21.44 10.20
N ASP A 49 13.95 -20.67 9.45
CA ASP A 49 13.54 -19.40 8.85
C ASP A 49 12.50 -19.63 7.74
N LEU A 50 12.76 -20.61 6.87
CA LEU A 50 11.79 -21.01 5.83
C LEU A 50 10.47 -21.46 6.46
N GLN A 51 10.52 -22.30 7.50
CA GLN A 51 9.32 -22.76 8.20
C GLN A 51 8.53 -21.59 8.82
N ARG A 52 9.20 -20.62 9.43
CA ARG A 52 8.59 -19.42 9.99
C ARG A 52 7.86 -18.61 8.91
N ILE A 53 8.50 -18.38 7.77
CA ILE A 53 7.94 -17.63 6.64
C ILE A 53 6.70 -18.34 6.06
N VAL A 54 6.79 -19.66 5.82
CA VAL A 54 5.64 -20.44 5.30
C VAL A 54 4.47 -20.44 6.28
N GLN A 55 4.73 -20.50 7.59
CA GLN A 55 3.68 -20.36 8.59
C GLN A 55 3.05 -18.96 8.60
N SER A 56 3.83 -17.92 8.37
CA SER A 56 3.35 -16.55 8.22
C SER A 56 2.44 -16.42 7.00
N MET A 57 2.87 -16.94 5.84
CA MET A 57 2.05 -17.01 4.63
C MET A 57 0.71 -17.72 4.88
N LYS A 58 0.74 -18.87 5.57
CA LYS A 58 -0.47 -19.61 5.91
C LYS A 58 -1.44 -18.74 6.73
N ARG A 59 -0.94 -18.10 7.79
CA ARG A 59 -1.77 -17.23 8.64
C ARG A 59 -2.34 -16.04 7.86
N ALA A 60 -1.54 -15.43 6.98
CA ALA A 60 -2.00 -14.32 6.14
C ALA A 60 -3.09 -14.77 5.16
N ALA A 61 -2.90 -15.92 4.51
CA ALA A 61 -3.89 -16.50 3.60
C ALA A 61 -5.21 -16.85 4.32
N GLU A 62 -5.13 -17.41 5.54
CA GLU A 62 -6.30 -17.69 6.39
C GLU A 62 -7.04 -16.41 6.77
N ARG A 63 -6.33 -15.33 7.18
CA ARG A 63 -6.94 -14.03 7.49
C ARG A 63 -7.62 -13.42 6.28
N ALA A 64 -6.98 -13.47 5.12
CA ALA A 64 -7.51 -12.94 3.87
C ALA A 64 -8.63 -13.80 3.26
N GLY A 65 -8.83 -15.03 3.76
CA GLY A 65 -9.83 -15.97 3.22
C GLY A 65 -9.46 -16.51 1.83
N VAL A 66 -8.16 -16.59 1.49
CA VAL A 66 -7.65 -17.10 0.21
C VAL A 66 -6.94 -18.44 0.36
N GLN A 67 -6.83 -19.19 -0.74
CA GLN A 67 -6.13 -20.48 -0.76
C GLN A 67 -4.90 -20.40 -1.67
N ILE A 68 -3.75 -20.89 -1.20
CA ILE A 68 -2.58 -21.12 -2.03
C ILE A 68 -2.76 -22.50 -2.69
N VAL A 69 -3.00 -22.52 -4.00
CA VAL A 69 -3.43 -23.73 -4.73
C VAL A 69 -2.31 -24.38 -5.55
N ALA A 70 -1.24 -23.65 -5.84
CA ALA A 70 -0.09 -24.16 -6.56
C ALA A 70 1.18 -23.37 -6.19
N GLY A 71 2.34 -23.95 -6.46
CA GLY A 71 3.60 -23.28 -6.23
C GLY A 71 4.76 -24.08 -6.81
N ASP A 72 5.94 -23.47 -6.80
CA ASP A 72 7.19 -24.11 -7.19
C ASP A 72 8.32 -23.64 -6.27
N THR A 73 9.37 -24.43 -6.17
CA THR A 73 10.53 -24.11 -5.35
C THR A 73 11.82 -24.44 -6.10
N LYS A 74 12.68 -23.42 -6.23
CA LYS A 74 14.00 -23.56 -6.81
C LYS A 74 15.06 -23.23 -5.76
N VAL A 75 16.03 -24.12 -5.58
CA VAL A 75 17.24 -23.83 -4.81
C VAL A 75 18.32 -23.34 -5.77
N VAL A 76 18.98 -22.24 -5.42
CA VAL A 76 20.11 -21.65 -6.15
C VAL A 76 21.35 -21.70 -5.27
N GLU A 77 22.53 -21.64 -5.90
CA GLU A 77 23.81 -21.64 -5.21
C GLU A 77 23.95 -20.40 -4.32
N ARG A 78 24.82 -20.51 -3.29
CA ARG A 78 25.14 -19.41 -2.38
C ARG A 78 25.64 -18.17 -3.14
N GLY A 79 25.12 -16.98 -2.78
CA GLY A 79 25.43 -15.69 -3.42
C GLY A 79 24.66 -15.44 -4.72
N LYS A 80 23.62 -16.25 -5.04
CA LYS A 80 22.77 -16.07 -6.21
C LYS A 80 21.40 -15.47 -5.91
N CYS A 81 21.04 -15.35 -4.64
CA CYS A 81 19.90 -14.55 -4.21
C CYS A 81 20.11 -14.07 -2.76
N ASP A 82 19.27 -13.17 -2.28
CA ASP A 82 19.35 -12.61 -0.92
C ASP A 82 18.56 -13.50 0.06
N LYS A 83 19.05 -14.71 0.32
CA LYS A 83 18.44 -15.75 1.17
C LYS A 83 17.18 -16.36 0.55
N LEU A 84 16.14 -15.56 0.28
CA LEU A 84 14.86 -16.04 -0.19
C LEU A 84 14.14 -14.96 -0.99
N PHE A 85 13.68 -15.32 -2.19
CA PHE A 85 12.72 -14.52 -2.96
C PHE A 85 11.39 -15.28 -3.05
N ILE A 86 10.29 -14.56 -2.85
CA ILE A 86 8.95 -15.10 -3.03
C ILE A 86 8.24 -14.31 -4.13
N ASN A 87 7.64 -15.03 -5.05
CA ASN A 87 6.71 -14.49 -6.05
C ASN A 87 5.33 -15.07 -5.82
N THR A 88 4.32 -14.21 -5.77
CA THR A 88 2.91 -14.61 -5.70
C THR A 88 2.14 -14.06 -6.88
N SER A 89 1.17 -14.82 -7.33
CA SER A 89 0.16 -14.39 -8.30
C SER A 89 -1.22 -14.82 -7.80
N GLY A 90 -2.26 -14.08 -8.15
CA GLY A 90 -3.58 -14.38 -7.64
C GLY A 90 -4.70 -14.27 -8.68
N ILE A 91 -5.82 -14.91 -8.37
CA ILE A 91 -7.06 -14.85 -9.14
C ILE A 91 -8.18 -14.44 -8.19
N GLY A 92 -9.00 -13.48 -8.62
CA GLY A 92 -10.20 -13.03 -7.95
C GLY A 92 -11.37 -12.88 -8.91
N ILE A 93 -12.55 -12.64 -8.36
CA ILE A 93 -13.76 -12.37 -9.13
C ILE A 93 -14.20 -10.94 -8.86
N VAL A 94 -14.34 -10.14 -9.91
CA VAL A 94 -14.98 -8.83 -9.85
C VAL A 94 -16.48 -9.03 -9.91
N PRO A 95 -17.26 -8.63 -8.87
CA PRO A 95 -18.72 -8.73 -8.90
C PRO A 95 -19.32 -7.89 -10.04
N PRO A 96 -20.46 -8.32 -10.62
CA PRO A 96 -21.15 -7.54 -11.63
C PRO A 96 -21.49 -6.13 -11.13
N GLY A 97 -21.27 -5.12 -11.99
CA GLY A 97 -21.54 -3.72 -11.67
C GLY A 97 -20.40 -2.98 -10.94
N ILE A 98 -19.38 -3.67 -10.49
CA ILE A 98 -18.16 -3.04 -9.93
C ILE A 98 -17.24 -2.63 -11.07
N ARG A 99 -16.85 -1.34 -11.10
CA ARG A 99 -15.84 -0.80 -11.99
C ARG A 99 -14.91 0.13 -11.20
N ILE A 100 -13.75 -0.36 -10.85
CA ILE A 100 -12.71 0.37 -10.15
C ILE A 100 -11.55 0.56 -11.12
N ALA A 101 -11.21 1.81 -11.41
CA ALA A 101 -10.07 2.13 -12.28
C ALA A 101 -9.59 3.58 -12.03
N PRO A 102 -8.30 3.90 -12.26
CA PRO A 102 -7.78 5.25 -12.05
C PRO A 102 -8.51 6.32 -12.85
N ASP A 103 -8.96 6.00 -14.07
CA ASP A 103 -9.70 6.89 -14.97
C ASP A 103 -11.14 7.23 -14.50
N GLN A 104 -11.60 6.62 -13.41
CA GLN A 104 -12.94 6.89 -12.87
C GLN A 104 -12.98 8.06 -11.87
N ALA A 105 -11.82 8.60 -11.46
CA ALA A 105 -11.80 9.77 -10.58
C ALA A 105 -12.42 10.99 -11.26
N THR A 106 -13.37 11.66 -10.60
CA THR A 106 -14.10 12.80 -11.15
C THR A 106 -14.05 14.01 -10.22
N PRO A 107 -14.10 15.25 -10.78
CA PRO A 107 -14.19 16.46 -9.95
C PRO A 107 -15.40 16.42 -9.01
N GLY A 108 -15.14 16.66 -7.71
CA GLY A 108 -16.14 16.53 -6.64
C GLY A 108 -15.98 15.28 -5.80
N ASP A 109 -15.07 14.37 -6.20
CA ASP A 109 -14.68 13.27 -5.35
C ASP A 109 -13.72 13.73 -4.24
N VAL A 110 -13.67 12.95 -3.17
CA VAL A 110 -12.67 13.08 -2.10
C VAL A 110 -11.68 11.93 -2.15
N VAL A 111 -10.49 12.18 -1.63
CA VAL A 111 -9.44 11.18 -1.43
C VAL A 111 -9.42 10.81 0.05
N ILE A 112 -9.74 9.56 0.36
CA ILE A 112 -9.61 8.99 1.70
C ILE A 112 -8.33 8.16 1.76
N CYS A 113 -7.53 8.39 2.80
CA CYS A 113 -6.39 7.55 3.17
C CYS A 113 -6.82 6.64 4.32
N SER A 114 -6.64 5.32 4.18
CA SER A 114 -7.17 4.37 5.17
C SER A 114 -6.41 4.34 6.49
N GLY A 115 -5.13 4.74 6.49
CA GLY A 115 -4.28 4.63 7.67
C GLY A 115 -3.03 5.49 7.63
N PRO A 116 -2.09 5.26 8.56
CA PRO A 116 -0.86 6.02 8.68
C PRO A 116 0.05 5.85 7.47
N ILE A 117 0.64 6.97 6.99
CA ILE A 117 1.53 7.01 5.83
C ILE A 117 2.98 6.74 6.24
N GLY A 118 3.69 5.90 5.48
CA GLY A 118 5.15 5.74 5.52
C GLY A 118 5.68 4.72 6.52
N LEU A 119 4.82 3.98 7.21
CA LEU A 119 5.22 3.02 8.24
C LEU A 119 6.08 1.88 7.66
N HIS A 120 5.66 1.26 6.53
CA HIS A 120 6.41 0.14 5.94
C HIS A 120 7.81 0.57 5.55
N GLY A 121 7.93 1.59 4.69
CA GLY A 121 9.22 1.97 4.14
C GLY A 121 10.22 2.42 5.18
N ILE A 122 9.83 3.19 6.20
CA ILE A 122 10.72 3.57 7.30
C ILE A 122 11.13 2.35 8.13
N THR A 123 10.20 1.43 8.40
CA THR A 123 10.52 0.19 9.13
C THR A 123 11.54 -0.66 8.40
N ILE A 124 11.41 -0.82 7.08
CA ILE A 124 12.35 -1.60 6.26
C ILE A 124 13.71 -0.92 6.18
N LEU A 125 13.76 0.41 5.99
CA LEU A 125 15.02 1.17 6.00
C LEU A 125 15.76 1.01 7.32
N SER A 126 15.06 1.15 8.43
CA SER A 126 15.65 0.96 9.77
C SER A 126 16.20 -0.46 9.96
N ALA A 127 15.50 -1.47 9.44
CA ALA A 127 15.95 -2.87 9.53
C ALA A 127 17.18 -3.19 8.67
N ARG A 128 17.29 -2.57 7.46
CA ARG A 128 18.41 -2.79 6.53
C ARG A 128 19.70 -2.09 6.96
N GLU A 129 19.59 -0.84 7.33
CA GLU A 129 20.77 0.02 7.50
C GLU A 129 21.31 0.01 8.93
N SER A 130 20.68 -0.76 9.84
CA SER A 130 21.03 -0.74 11.28
C SER A 130 21.19 0.70 11.78
N LEU A 131 20.31 1.59 11.34
CA LEU A 131 20.41 3.05 11.51
C LEU A 131 20.37 3.49 12.98
N GLY A 132 20.36 2.53 13.91
CA GLY A 132 20.40 2.81 15.36
C GLY A 132 19.20 3.60 15.86
N PHE A 133 18.16 3.75 15.05
CA PHE A 133 16.90 4.31 15.53
C PHE A 133 16.23 3.24 16.41
N GLU A 134 16.28 3.43 17.71
CA GLU A 134 15.36 2.75 18.60
C GLU A 134 13.95 3.29 18.32
N THR A 135 13.28 2.76 17.30
CA THR A 135 11.91 3.10 17.01
C THR A 135 11.02 1.91 17.28
N ASP A 136 9.88 2.14 17.93
CA ASP A 136 8.80 1.16 18.06
C ASP A 136 7.97 1.03 16.77
N LEU A 137 8.47 1.59 15.63
CA LEU A 137 7.79 1.53 14.35
C LEU A 137 7.71 0.09 13.85
N LYS A 138 6.52 -0.26 13.39
CA LYS A 138 6.21 -1.55 12.77
C LYS A 138 5.62 -1.31 11.38
N SER A 139 5.90 -2.22 10.46
CA SER A 139 5.24 -2.23 9.17
C SER A 139 3.73 -2.25 9.32
N ASP A 140 3.05 -1.56 8.42
CA ASP A 140 1.60 -1.55 8.26
C ASP A 140 1.07 -2.76 7.49
N THR A 141 1.91 -3.71 7.10
CA THR A 141 1.54 -4.89 6.30
C THR A 141 0.26 -5.56 6.79
N ALA A 142 -0.79 -5.50 6.00
CA ALA A 142 -2.11 -6.05 6.32
C ALA A 142 -2.91 -6.40 5.05
N SER A 143 -3.83 -7.36 5.14
CA SER A 143 -4.79 -7.64 4.07
C SER A 143 -6.00 -6.72 4.18
N LEU A 144 -6.30 -6.00 3.11
CA LEU A 144 -7.35 -4.97 3.04
C LEU A 144 -8.65 -5.48 2.38
N ASN A 145 -8.64 -6.70 1.85
CA ASN A 145 -9.71 -7.21 1.00
C ASN A 145 -11.07 -7.33 1.70
N ILE A 146 -11.10 -7.60 3.00
CA ILE A 146 -12.37 -7.71 3.76
C ILE A 146 -12.99 -6.32 3.91
N MET A 147 -12.21 -5.34 4.35
CA MET A 147 -12.65 -3.94 4.46
C MET A 147 -13.09 -3.39 3.10
N ILE A 148 -12.31 -3.61 2.04
CA ILE A 148 -12.64 -3.16 0.68
C ILE A 148 -13.93 -3.82 0.19
N SER A 149 -14.10 -5.13 0.39
CA SER A 149 -15.33 -5.84 0.00
C SER A 149 -16.55 -5.26 0.69
N GLU A 150 -16.47 -4.99 1.99
CA GLU A 150 -17.55 -4.37 2.76
C GLU A 150 -17.84 -2.94 2.30
N LEU A 151 -16.79 -2.16 2.02
CA LEU A 151 -16.91 -0.81 1.48
C LEU A 151 -17.66 -0.82 0.14
N LEU A 152 -17.26 -1.67 -0.81
CA LEU A 152 -17.87 -1.78 -2.12
C LEU A 152 -19.33 -2.23 -2.04
N HIS A 153 -19.63 -3.17 -1.13
CA HIS A 153 -20.99 -3.67 -0.92
C HIS A 153 -21.92 -2.61 -0.32
N THR A 154 -21.43 -1.87 0.68
CA THR A 154 -22.27 -0.95 1.46
C THR A 154 -22.40 0.42 0.80
N ILE A 155 -21.28 0.96 0.27
CA ILE A 155 -21.26 2.30 -0.35
C ILE A 155 -21.71 2.24 -1.80
N GLY A 156 -21.31 1.19 -2.53
CA GLY A 156 -21.68 0.95 -3.94
C GLY A 156 -21.06 1.89 -4.95
N GLU A 157 -20.78 3.13 -4.58
CA GLU A 157 -20.22 4.16 -5.46
C GLU A 157 -18.80 4.52 -5.00
N VAL A 158 -17.84 3.70 -5.46
CA VAL A 158 -16.41 3.88 -5.27
C VAL A 158 -15.77 3.93 -6.65
N HIS A 159 -15.00 4.96 -6.93
CA HIS A 159 -14.42 5.20 -8.25
C HIS A 159 -13.01 4.61 -8.38
N VAL A 160 -12.15 4.83 -7.38
CA VAL A 160 -10.77 4.34 -7.40
C VAL A 160 -10.40 3.72 -6.05
N LEU A 161 -9.66 2.62 -6.13
CA LEU A 161 -8.94 2.00 -5.02
C LEU A 161 -7.50 1.76 -5.48
N ARG A 162 -6.52 2.21 -4.72
CA ARG A 162 -5.10 1.98 -5.00
C ARG A 162 -4.31 1.88 -3.70
N ASP A 163 -3.49 0.88 -3.61
CA ASP A 163 -2.50 0.72 -2.55
C ASP A 163 -1.23 1.50 -2.91
N PRO A 164 -0.82 2.48 -2.10
CA PRO A 164 0.34 3.32 -2.39
C PRO A 164 1.65 2.65 -1.96
N THR A 165 2.05 1.61 -2.70
CA THR A 165 3.28 0.85 -2.51
C THR A 165 4.48 1.63 -3.06
N ARG A 166 5.04 1.25 -4.20
CA ARG A 166 6.17 1.95 -4.81
C ARG A 166 5.83 3.38 -5.20
N GLY A 167 6.70 4.34 -4.81
CA GLY A 167 6.45 5.76 -5.02
C GLY A 167 5.47 6.38 -4.03
N GLY A 168 4.92 5.57 -3.11
CA GLY A 168 4.04 6.01 -2.03
C GLY A 168 2.76 6.68 -2.51
N VAL A 169 2.19 7.50 -1.65
CA VAL A 169 0.98 8.29 -1.93
C VAL A 169 1.18 9.23 -3.12
N SER A 170 2.38 9.82 -3.24
CA SER A 170 2.70 10.74 -4.33
C SER A 170 2.62 10.04 -5.69
N GLY A 171 3.33 8.92 -5.86
CA GLY A 171 3.33 8.18 -7.12
C GLY A 171 1.92 7.78 -7.53
N THR A 172 1.20 7.15 -6.61
CA THR A 172 -0.17 6.68 -6.84
C THR A 172 -1.14 7.79 -7.24
N LEU A 173 -1.11 8.94 -6.54
CA LEU A 173 -2.02 10.05 -6.86
C LEU A 173 -1.66 10.73 -8.18
N ASN A 174 -0.37 10.82 -8.54
CA ASN A 174 0.02 11.36 -9.85
C ASN A 174 -0.42 10.46 -10.99
N GLU A 175 -0.31 9.13 -10.87
CA GLU A 175 -0.86 8.18 -11.84
C GLU A 175 -2.37 8.38 -12.02
N ILE A 176 -3.13 8.43 -10.92
CA ILE A 176 -4.58 8.66 -10.95
C ILE A 176 -4.90 10.01 -11.62
N ALA A 177 -4.19 11.08 -11.26
CA ALA A 177 -4.42 12.41 -11.82
C ALA A 177 -4.22 12.42 -13.34
N GLN A 178 -3.16 11.76 -13.82
CA GLN A 178 -2.84 11.66 -15.25
C GLN A 178 -3.88 10.81 -16.01
N ASP A 179 -4.23 9.64 -15.47
CA ASP A 179 -5.16 8.71 -16.13
C ASP A 179 -6.59 9.27 -16.21
N ALA A 180 -7.02 10.00 -15.18
CA ALA A 180 -8.35 10.61 -15.14
C ALA A 180 -8.41 12.02 -15.78
N GLY A 181 -7.27 12.66 -16.04
CA GLY A 181 -7.23 14.03 -16.54
C GLY A 181 -7.76 15.05 -15.54
N VAL A 182 -7.42 14.93 -14.25
CA VAL A 182 -7.91 15.77 -13.16
C VAL A 182 -6.75 16.31 -12.32
N ASP A 183 -6.98 17.42 -11.62
CA ASP A 183 -6.07 17.86 -10.56
C ASP A 183 -6.51 17.24 -9.22
N ILE A 184 -5.54 16.92 -8.37
CA ILE A 184 -5.77 16.46 -7.00
C ILE A 184 -5.21 17.49 -6.03
N LEU A 185 -6.04 17.93 -5.08
CA LEU A 185 -5.66 18.88 -4.05
C LEU A 185 -5.64 18.19 -2.68
N LEU A 186 -4.44 18.01 -2.12
CA LEU A 186 -4.22 17.50 -0.77
C LEU A 186 -4.25 18.64 0.27
N ASP A 187 -4.56 18.29 1.51
CA ASP A 187 -4.43 19.16 2.68
C ASP A 187 -3.33 18.59 3.61
N GLU A 188 -2.23 19.33 3.81
CA GLU A 188 -1.10 18.87 4.62
C GLU A 188 -1.50 18.54 6.06
N ASP A 189 -2.43 19.32 6.64
CA ASP A 189 -2.92 19.14 8.01
C ASP A 189 -3.72 17.83 8.18
N ALA A 190 -4.32 17.35 7.11
CA ALA A 190 -5.14 16.15 7.11
C ALA A 190 -4.34 14.85 6.87
N LEU A 191 -3.04 14.95 6.54
CA LEU A 191 -2.22 13.78 6.25
C LEU A 191 -1.91 12.98 7.54
N PRO A 192 -2.29 11.70 7.62
CA PRO A 192 -2.06 10.89 8.82
C PRO A 192 -0.61 10.37 8.87
N ILE A 193 0.35 11.29 8.99
CA ILE A 193 1.78 10.97 9.08
C ILE A 193 2.17 10.89 10.55
N PRO A 194 2.54 9.70 11.08
CA PRO A 194 3.01 9.57 12.46
C PRO A 194 4.25 10.42 12.73
N GLU A 195 4.36 10.97 13.93
CA GLU A 195 5.49 11.81 14.32
C GLU A 195 6.85 11.09 14.15
N ALA A 196 6.90 9.81 14.52
CA ALA A 196 8.12 9.01 14.35
C ALA A 196 8.52 8.82 12.87
N VAL A 197 7.54 8.68 11.95
CA VAL A 197 7.80 8.66 10.50
C VAL A 197 8.29 10.03 10.03
N ARG A 198 7.68 11.11 10.49
CA ARG A 198 8.09 12.48 10.16
C ARG A 198 9.53 12.75 10.60
N ALA A 199 9.85 12.45 11.86
CA ALA A 199 11.19 12.63 12.40
C ALA A 199 12.25 11.79 11.66
N ALA A 200 11.97 10.51 11.39
CA ALA A 200 12.87 9.66 10.62
C ALA A 200 13.07 10.18 9.19
N SER A 201 12.00 10.63 8.54
CA SER A 201 12.07 11.19 7.19
C SER A 201 12.89 12.47 7.12
N GLU A 202 12.73 13.38 8.09
CA GLU A 202 13.53 14.61 8.20
C GLU A 202 15.02 14.29 8.37
N MET A 203 15.38 13.33 9.23
CA MET A 203 16.77 12.91 9.43
C MET A 203 17.40 12.30 8.18
N LEU A 204 16.61 11.60 7.38
CA LEU A 204 17.07 10.95 6.14
C LEU A 204 16.96 11.85 4.90
N GLY A 205 16.37 13.04 5.02
CA GLY A 205 16.10 13.92 3.89
C GLY A 205 15.02 13.37 2.94
N LEU A 206 14.08 12.57 3.46
CA LEU A 206 13.01 11.96 2.70
C LEU A 206 11.68 12.71 2.89
N ASP A 207 10.79 12.61 1.91
CA ASP A 207 9.42 13.08 2.05
C ASP A 207 8.49 11.88 2.31
N PRO A 208 7.71 11.87 3.40
CA PRO A 208 6.81 10.75 3.74
C PRO A 208 5.83 10.36 2.64
N LEU A 209 5.44 11.28 1.77
CA LEU A 209 4.52 11.00 0.66
C LEU A 209 5.08 10.05 -0.41
N TYR A 210 6.40 9.88 -0.48
CA TYR A 210 7.07 8.97 -1.41
C TYR A 210 7.42 7.62 -0.80
N ILE A 211 7.15 7.45 0.50
CA ILE A 211 7.50 6.23 1.23
C ILE A 211 6.44 5.16 1.01
N ALA A 212 6.89 3.93 0.76
CA ALA A 212 6.03 2.78 0.50
C ALA A 212 5.18 2.39 1.72
N ASN A 213 3.96 1.92 1.45
CA ASN A 213 2.99 1.39 2.41
C ASN A 213 2.50 0.02 1.91
N GLU A 214 2.23 -0.92 2.81
CA GLU A 214 1.86 -2.29 2.46
C GLU A 214 0.54 -2.77 3.13
N GLY A 215 -0.11 -1.87 3.88
CA GLY A 215 -1.40 -2.09 4.53
C GLY A 215 -2.30 -0.85 4.45
N LEU A 216 -2.08 0.00 3.45
CA LEU A 216 -2.81 1.23 3.24
C LEU A 216 -3.48 1.25 1.87
N VAL A 217 -4.69 1.79 1.79
CA VAL A 217 -5.40 2.04 0.53
C VAL A 217 -5.85 3.50 0.43
N LEU A 218 -5.70 4.06 -0.75
CA LEU A 218 -6.34 5.31 -1.15
C LEU A 218 -7.68 4.98 -1.80
N VAL A 219 -8.73 5.57 -1.27
CA VAL A 219 -10.11 5.41 -1.74
C VAL A 219 -10.58 6.73 -2.31
N ILE A 220 -11.03 6.74 -3.55
CA ILE A 220 -11.64 7.90 -4.19
C ILE A 220 -13.11 7.61 -4.45
N LEU A 221 -13.98 8.46 -3.95
CA LEU A 221 -15.42 8.34 -4.03
C LEU A 221 -16.09 9.73 -3.95
N PRO A 222 -17.36 9.87 -4.36
CA PRO A 222 -18.09 11.14 -4.24
C PRO A 222 -18.09 11.66 -2.79
N GLU A 223 -17.90 12.98 -2.61
CA GLU A 223 -17.89 13.62 -1.30
C GLU A 223 -19.14 13.27 -0.47
N SER A 224 -20.30 13.15 -1.12
CA SER A 224 -21.57 12.74 -0.49
C SER A 224 -21.54 11.34 0.15
N ARG A 225 -20.60 10.48 -0.24
CA ARG A 225 -20.43 9.13 0.32
C ARG A 225 -19.43 9.06 1.46
N ALA A 226 -18.60 10.08 1.64
CA ALA A 226 -17.52 10.07 2.63
C ALA A 226 -18.04 9.93 4.07
N GLU A 227 -19.17 10.58 4.40
CA GLU A 227 -19.76 10.52 5.72
C GLU A 227 -20.19 9.09 6.13
N GLN A 228 -20.58 8.28 5.15
CA GLN A 228 -20.95 6.88 5.36
C GLN A 228 -19.71 5.96 5.29
N ALA A 229 -18.77 6.25 4.39
CA ALA A 229 -17.58 5.43 4.16
C ALA A 229 -16.60 5.47 5.34
N LEU A 230 -16.33 6.64 5.91
CA LEU A 230 -15.35 6.79 6.99
C LEU A 230 -15.67 5.96 8.25
N PRO A 231 -16.89 5.99 8.82
CA PRO A 231 -17.22 5.16 9.98
C PRO A 231 -17.12 3.66 9.68
N LEU A 232 -17.51 3.25 8.47
CA LEU A 232 -17.38 1.85 8.02
C LEU A 232 -15.91 1.43 8.00
N MET A 233 -15.04 2.19 7.34
CA MET A 233 -13.60 1.91 7.26
C MET A 233 -12.97 1.88 8.66
N ARG A 234 -13.30 2.84 9.52
CA ARG A 234 -12.77 2.92 10.91
C ARG A 234 -13.22 1.76 11.81
N GLY A 235 -14.19 0.98 11.39
CA GLY A 235 -14.60 -0.26 12.05
C GLY A 235 -13.59 -1.40 11.94
N PHE A 236 -12.64 -1.31 11.01
CA PHE A 236 -11.56 -2.27 10.80
C PHE A 236 -10.26 -1.78 11.42
N GLU A 237 -9.46 -2.70 11.95
CA GLU A 237 -8.23 -2.35 12.66
C GLU A 237 -7.21 -1.67 11.76
N GLU A 238 -7.03 -2.18 10.55
CA GLU A 238 -6.10 -1.68 9.52
C GLU A 238 -6.47 -0.30 8.98
N SER A 239 -7.73 0.12 9.12
CA SER A 239 -8.23 1.43 8.64
C SER A 239 -8.87 2.30 9.74
N ARG A 240 -8.56 2.03 11.01
CA ARG A 240 -9.10 2.78 12.16
C ARG A 240 -8.81 4.29 12.10
N GLN A 241 -7.73 4.69 11.43
CA GLN A 241 -7.33 6.09 11.28
C GLN A 241 -7.72 6.68 9.90
N ALA A 242 -8.67 6.05 9.20
CA ALA A 242 -9.13 6.53 7.90
C ALA A 242 -9.57 8.00 7.97
N THR A 243 -9.07 8.81 7.04
CA THR A 243 -9.37 10.25 6.99
C THR A 243 -9.39 10.76 5.55
N VAL A 244 -10.15 11.82 5.31
CA VAL A 244 -10.09 12.55 4.03
C VAL A 244 -8.81 13.37 4.01
N ILE A 245 -7.95 13.14 3.02
CA ILE A 245 -6.68 13.84 2.85
C ILE A 245 -6.69 14.86 1.72
N GLY A 246 -7.74 14.87 0.90
CA GLY A 246 -7.81 15.77 -0.25
C GLY A 246 -9.07 15.58 -1.08
N ARG A 247 -9.09 16.25 -2.21
CA ARG A 247 -10.23 16.24 -3.16
C ARG A 247 -9.77 16.25 -4.60
N ILE A 248 -10.63 15.75 -5.49
CA ILE A 248 -10.45 15.81 -6.92
C ILE A 248 -11.06 17.11 -7.46
N THR A 249 -10.31 17.81 -8.29
CA THR A 249 -10.73 19.06 -8.91
C THR A 249 -10.55 19.02 -10.42
N LYS A 250 -11.20 19.93 -11.14
CA LYS A 250 -10.99 20.05 -12.58
C LYS A 250 -9.53 20.39 -12.87
N GLN A 251 -8.97 19.79 -13.91
CA GLN A 251 -7.63 20.11 -14.38
C GLN A 251 -7.55 21.62 -14.68
N SER A 252 -6.55 22.28 -14.11
CA SER A 252 -6.40 23.73 -14.18
C SER A 252 -5.33 24.21 -15.16
N GLY A 253 -4.54 23.30 -15.75
CA GLY A 253 -3.45 23.57 -16.67
C GLY A 253 -3.40 22.60 -17.84
N GLU A 254 -2.29 22.61 -18.60
CA GLU A 254 -2.09 21.68 -19.73
C GLU A 254 -1.92 20.23 -19.29
N GLN A 255 -1.43 20.01 -18.05
CA GLN A 255 -1.19 18.69 -17.47
C GLN A 255 -1.90 18.59 -16.13
N ALA A 256 -2.43 17.41 -15.84
CA ALA A 256 -2.98 17.03 -14.54
C ALA A 256 -1.88 17.06 -13.47
N ARG A 257 -2.20 17.54 -12.27
CA ARG A 257 -1.22 17.72 -11.19
C ARG A 257 -1.78 17.38 -9.83
N VAL A 258 -0.91 16.85 -8.99
CA VAL A 258 -1.15 16.75 -7.55
C VAL A 258 -0.56 18.00 -6.88
N LYS A 259 -1.38 18.70 -6.11
CA LYS A 259 -1.02 19.89 -5.34
C LYS A 259 -1.31 19.64 -3.88
N MET A 260 -0.53 20.20 -2.99
CA MET A 260 -0.79 20.16 -1.55
C MET A 260 -0.87 21.57 -0.99
N LYS A 261 -1.98 21.88 -0.31
CA LYS A 261 -2.10 23.09 0.49
C LYS A 261 -1.31 22.90 1.77
N THR A 262 -0.29 23.74 1.97
CA THR A 262 0.59 23.67 3.14
C THR A 262 -0.08 24.28 4.37
N LEU A 263 0.45 23.95 5.56
CA LEU A 263 0.03 24.55 6.84
C LEU A 263 0.07 26.08 6.84
N TYR A 264 0.94 26.67 6.02
CA TYR A 264 1.07 28.14 5.87
C TYR A 264 0.13 28.73 4.82
N GLY A 265 -0.73 27.92 4.20
CA GLY A 265 -1.70 28.34 3.18
C GLY A 265 -1.16 28.49 1.75
N ASN A 266 0.11 28.19 1.53
CA ASN A 266 0.72 28.11 0.19
C ASN A 266 0.40 26.77 -0.47
N TYR A 267 0.70 26.65 -1.78
CA TYR A 267 0.56 25.40 -2.52
C TYR A 267 1.93 24.88 -2.93
N ARG A 268 2.15 23.56 -2.70
CA ARG A 268 3.30 22.81 -3.19
C ARG A 268 2.82 21.82 -4.25
N ILE A 269 3.56 21.69 -5.35
CA ILE A 269 3.35 20.62 -6.32
C ILE A 269 3.98 19.34 -5.75
N ILE A 270 3.25 18.25 -5.85
CA ILE A 270 3.72 16.91 -5.50
C ILE A 270 3.97 16.18 -6.82
N ASP A 271 5.22 16.08 -7.22
CA ASP A 271 5.61 15.47 -8.50
C ASP A 271 5.76 13.95 -8.38
N MET A 272 5.81 13.28 -9.54
CA MET A 272 6.26 11.89 -9.61
C MET A 272 7.69 11.79 -9.09
N LEU A 273 8.01 10.66 -8.47
CA LEU A 273 9.36 10.37 -8.02
C LEU A 273 10.32 10.36 -9.21
N SER A 274 11.30 11.26 -9.21
CA SER A 274 12.41 11.25 -10.17
C SER A 274 13.63 10.56 -9.56
N GLY A 275 13.92 9.35 -10.00
CA GLY A 275 15.01 8.52 -9.46
C GLY A 275 14.59 7.60 -8.32
N GLU A 276 15.51 6.75 -7.86
CA GLU A 276 15.30 5.87 -6.71
C GLU A 276 15.68 6.62 -5.43
N GLN A 277 14.70 7.08 -4.66
CA GLN A 277 14.94 7.69 -3.33
C GLN A 277 15.12 6.63 -2.23
N LEU A 278 14.59 5.45 -2.44
CA LEU A 278 14.64 4.34 -1.50
C LEU A 278 15.22 3.11 -2.18
N PRO A 279 16.02 2.28 -1.50
CA PRO A 279 16.38 0.97 -2.01
C PRO A 279 15.10 0.19 -2.29
N ARG A 280 15.13 -0.67 -3.32
CA ARG A 280 13.98 -1.52 -3.68
C ARG A 280 13.56 -2.34 -2.48
N ILE A 281 12.30 -2.16 -2.03
CA ILE A 281 11.78 -2.75 -0.79
C ILE A 281 10.95 -3.99 -1.11
N CYS A 282 10.35 -4.04 -2.31
CA CYS A 282 9.55 -5.16 -2.80
C CYS A 282 9.68 -5.30 -4.33
#